data_f520a008171e086dd8215c32097ccc58
#
_entry.id   f520a008171e086dd8215c32097ccc58
#
_cell.length_a   1.000
_cell.length_b   1.000
_cell.length_c   1.000
_cell.angle_alpha   90.00
_cell.angle_beta   90.00
_cell.angle_gamma   90.00
#
_symmetry.space_group_name_H-M   'P 1'
#
loop_
_entity.id
_entity.type
_entity.pdbx_description
1 polymer ?
#
loop_
_entity_poly.entity_id
_entity_poly.type
_entity_poly.pdbx_seq_one_letter_code
_entity_poly.pdbx_strand_id
1 'polypeptide(L)'
;MEHEMRLDQDPFQMIKNGQKTIELRLYDEKRRKIAVGDTIVFTETKTSERMRVIVTDLHVFPTFSELYRALPLASCGYTEAALETATPDDMLAYYSLARQQQHGVVGIGIAKL
;
A
#
# COMPACT_ATOMS: atom_id res chain seq x y z
N MET A 1 -2.51 -13.14 12.60
CA MET A 1 -1.15 -12.66 12.87
C MET A 1 -1.12 -11.16 12.75
N GLU A 2 -0.24 -10.50 13.49
CA GLU A 2 -0.07 -9.05 13.44
C GLU A 2 1.24 -8.69 12.76
N HIS A 3 1.19 -7.70 11.86
CA HIS A 3 2.36 -7.21 11.14
C HIS A 3 2.57 -5.74 11.46
N GLU A 4 3.81 -5.26 11.41
CA GLU A 4 4.13 -3.87 11.64
C GLU A 4 4.72 -3.25 10.40
N MET A 5 4.26 -2.02 10.06
CA MET A 5 4.75 -1.24 8.95
C MET A 5 4.80 0.23 9.33
N ARG A 6 5.68 0.97 8.65
CA ARG A 6 5.80 2.42 8.84
C ARG A 6 5.16 3.14 7.67
N LEU A 7 4.56 4.29 7.94
CA LEU A 7 3.96 5.17 6.94
C LEU A 7 4.35 6.61 7.21
N ASP A 8 4.55 7.35 6.12
CA ASP A 8 4.68 8.79 6.21
C ASP A 8 3.34 9.43 6.53
N GLN A 9 3.36 10.71 6.89
CA GLN A 9 2.19 11.41 7.40
C GLN A 9 1.01 11.39 6.44
N ASP A 10 1.21 11.69 5.16
CA ASP A 10 0.12 11.78 4.20
C ASP A 10 -0.62 10.45 4.00
N PRO A 11 0.05 9.35 3.67
CA PRO A 11 -0.65 8.06 3.55
C PRO A 11 -1.26 7.61 4.88
N PHE A 12 -0.63 7.91 6.02
CA PHE A 12 -1.20 7.57 7.33
C PHE A 12 -2.54 8.27 7.54
N GLN A 13 -2.61 9.57 7.26
CA GLN A 13 -3.85 10.34 7.42
C GLN A 13 -4.92 9.89 6.42
N MET A 14 -4.54 9.56 5.20
CA MET A 14 -5.49 9.07 4.19
C MET A 14 -6.13 7.74 4.57
N ILE A 15 -5.38 6.84 5.19
CA ILE A 15 -5.93 5.59 5.73
C ILE A 15 -6.84 5.90 6.91
N LYS A 16 -6.39 6.78 7.80
CA LYS A 16 -7.13 7.13 9.00
C LYS A 16 -8.50 7.75 8.68
N ASN A 17 -8.59 8.57 7.62
CA ASN A 17 -9.85 9.20 7.22
C ASN A 17 -10.69 8.35 6.24
N GLY A 18 -10.21 7.18 5.84
CA GLY A 18 -10.94 6.27 4.96
C GLY A 18 -10.77 6.52 3.46
N GLN A 19 -9.99 7.52 3.06
CA GLN A 19 -9.74 7.82 1.64
C GLN A 19 -8.88 6.75 0.97
N LYS A 20 -7.86 6.26 1.67
CA LYS A 20 -6.96 5.23 1.17
C LYS A 20 -7.32 3.89 1.81
N THR A 21 -7.69 2.91 0.99
CA THR A 21 -8.07 1.57 1.44
C THR A 21 -7.20 0.47 0.84
N ILE A 22 -6.18 0.84 0.05
CA ILE A 22 -5.22 -0.09 -0.54
C ILE A 22 -3.82 0.47 -0.35
N GLU A 23 -2.97 -0.27 0.36
CA GLU A 23 -1.56 0.07 0.57
C GLU A 23 -0.71 -0.65 -0.46
N LEU A 24 0.22 0.07 -1.10
CA LEU A 24 1.07 -0.47 -2.17
C LEU A 24 2.47 -0.77 -1.63
N ARG A 25 2.91 -2.02 -1.78
CA ARG A 25 4.22 -2.48 -1.32
C ARG A 25 4.85 -3.46 -2.31
N LEU A 26 6.17 -3.68 -2.19
CA LEU A 26 6.78 -4.84 -2.82
C LEU A 26 6.22 -6.11 -2.17
N TYR A 27 6.05 -7.14 -2.98
CA TYR A 27 5.64 -8.46 -2.48
C TYR A 27 6.87 -9.26 -2.10
N ASP A 28 7.67 -8.69 -1.19
CA ASP A 28 8.90 -9.27 -0.69
C ASP A 28 8.62 -10.33 0.38
N GLU A 29 9.67 -10.89 0.96
CA GLU A 29 9.54 -11.94 1.96
C GLU A 29 8.64 -11.54 3.13
N LYS A 30 8.77 -10.29 3.61
CA LYS A 30 7.96 -9.79 4.72
C LYS A 30 6.48 -9.74 4.36
N ARG A 31 6.15 -9.25 3.17
CA ARG A 31 4.75 -9.09 2.74
C ARG A 31 4.12 -10.40 2.30
N ARG A 32 4.93 -11.37 1.85
CA ARG A 32 4.43 -12.71 1.51
C ARG A 32 3.85 -13.46 2.71
N LYS A 33 4.17 -13.04 3.92
CA LYS A 33 3.65 -13.64 5.16
C LYS A 33 2.27 -13.11 5.54
N ILE A 34 1.79 -12.07 4.87
CA ILE A 34 0.49 -11.45 5.18
C ILE A 34 -0.63 -12.29 4.58
N ALA A 35 -1.67 -12.54 5.36
CA ALA A 35 -2.87 -13.23 4.91
C ALA A 35 -4.11 -12.38 5.16
N VAL A 36 -5.15 -12.57 4.35
CA VAL A 36 -6.45 -11.95 4.59
C VAL A 36 -6.93 -12.32 6.00
N GLY A 37 -7.42 -11.32 6.74
CA GLY A 37 -7.82 -11.48 8.13
C GLY A 37 -6.74 -11.14 9.14
N ASP A 38 -5.49 -11.01 8.70
CA ASP A 38 -4.41 -10.54 9.56
C ASP A 38 -4.60 -9.05 9.88
N THR A 39 -3.92 -8.59 10.93
CA THR A 39 -3.89 -7.17 11.29
C THR A 39 -2.55 -6.56 10.91
N ILE A 40 -2.57 -5.28 10.59
CA ILE A 40 -1.36 -4.48 10.39
C ILE A 40 -1.42 -3.30 11.35
N VAL A 41 -0.32 -3.05 12.05
CA VAL A 41 -0.14 -1.84 12.86
C VAL A 41 0.76 -0.90 12.07
N PHE A 42 0.20 0.22 11.63
CA PHE A 42 0.97 1.29 10.98
C PHE A 42 1.46 2.27 12.03
N THR A 43 2.73 2.63 11.94
CA THR A 43 3.33 3.66 12.79
C THR A 43 3.70 4.84 11.90
N GLU A 44 3.18 6.04 12.23
CA GLU A 44 3.52 7.27 11.52
C GLU A 44 4.97 7.64 11.84
N THR A 45 5.75 8.00 10.80
CA THR A 45 7.20 8.12 10.94
C THR A 45 7.66 9.32 11.78
N LYS A 46 6.87 10.39 11.87
CA LYS A 46 7.24 11.60 12.61
C LYS A 46 6.71 11.62 14.04
N THR A 47 5.45 11.24 14.22
CA THR A 47 4.76 11.37 15.52
C THR A 47 4.76 10.08 16.31
N SER A 48 5.10 8.94 15.67
CA SER A 48 4.98 7.60 16.24
C SER A 48 3.53 7.21 16.59
N GLU A 49 2.55 7.92 16.04
CA GLU A 49 1.15 7.53 16.19
C GLU A 49 0.95 6.16 15.54
N ARG A 50 0.13 5.32 16.17
CA ARG A 50 -0.12 3.96 15.70
C ARG A 50 -1.59 3.79 15.32
N MET A 51 -1.82 2.99 14.27
CA MET A 51 -3.16 2.70 13.79
C MET A 51 -3.24 1.24 13.39
N ARG A 52 -4.27 0.54 13.85
CA ARG A 52 -4.47 -0.88 13.53
C ARG A 52 -5.54 -1.03 12.45
N VAL A 53 -5.24 -1.85 11.45
CA VAL A 53 -6.17 -2.18 10.36
C VAL A 53 -6.24 -3.69 10.18
N ILE A 54 -7.32 -4.16 9.56
CA ILE A 54 -7.45 -5.55 9.15
C ILE A 54 -7.22 -5.68 7.65
N VAL A 55 -6.54 -6.74 7.23
CA VAL A 55 -6.31 -7.06 5.82
C VAL A 55 -7.57 -7.69 5.24
N THR A 56 -8.15 -7.05 4.23
CA THR A 56 -9.38 -7.51 3.58
C THR A 56 -9.11 -8.24 2.28
N ASP A 57 -8.07 -7.86 1.56
CA ASP A 57 -7.74 -8.39 0.24
C ASP A 57 -6.24 -8.32 0.00
N LEU A 58 -5.74 -9.18 -0.91
CA LEU A 58 -4.36 -9.15 -1.38
C LEU A 58 -4.37 -9.28 -2.90
N HIS A 59 -3.88 -8.24 -3.59
CA HIS A 59 -3.83 -8.18 -5.05
C HIS A 59 -2.37 -8.18 -5.50
N VAL A 60 -1.88 -9.30 -6.01
CA VAL A 60 -0.47 -9.47 -6.38
C VAL A 60 -0.29 -9.34 -7.89
N PHE A 61 0.71 -8.57 -8.30
CA PHE A 61 1.04 -8.33 -9.71
C PHE A 61 2.55 -8.43 -9.92
N PRO A 62 3.00 -8.66 -11.18
CA PRO A 62 4.45 -8.70 -11.47
C PRO A 62 5.15 -7.37 -11.23
N THR A 63 4.53 -6.25 -11.62
CA THR A 63 5.06 -4.90 -11.44
C THR A 63 3.92 -3.92 -11.17
N PHE A 64 4.26 -2.68 -10.82
CA PHE A 64 3.24 -1.65 -10.63
C PHE A 64 2.54 -1.24 -11.93
N SER A 65 3.13 -1.52 -13.10
CA SER A 65 2.44 -1.25 -14.37
C SER A 65 1.12 -2.03 -14.47
N GLU A 66 1.13 -3.31 -14.14
CA GLU A 66 -0.07 -4.13 -14.15
C GLU A 66 -1.03 -3.75 -13.03
N LEU A 67 -0.50 -3.48 -11.84
CA LEU A 67 -1.31 -3.07 -10.70
C LEU A 67 -2.08 -1.79 -11.01
N TYR A 68 -1.42 -0.80 -11.61
CA TYR A 68 -2.05 0.49 -11.92
C TYR A 68 -3.17 0.39 -12.95
N ARG A 69 -3.13 -0.63 -13.81
CA ARG A 69 -4.22 -0.89 -14.76
C ARG A 69 -5.42 -1.58 -14.12
N ALA A 70 -5.19 -2.34 -13.06
CA ALA A 70 -6.20 -3.22 -12.48
C ALA A 70 -6.92 -2.62 -11.27
N LEU A 71 -6.23 -1.81 -10.44
CA LEU A 71 -6.80 -1.33 -9.18
C LEU A 71 -7.26 0.13 -9.28
N PRO A 72 -8.28 0.51 -8.49
CA PRO A 72 -8.75 1.90 -8.45
C PRO A 72 -7.72 2.77 -7.72
N LEU A 73 -7.04 3.65 -8.44
CA LEU A 73 -5.94 4.44 -7.90
C LEU A 73 -6.37 5.44 -6.82
N ALA A 74 -7.61 5.91 -6.87
CA ALA A 74 -8.16 6.75 -5.79
C ALA A 74 -8.10 6.03 -4.44
N SER A 75 -8.39 4.73 -4.43
CA SER A 75 -8.31 3.90 -3.24
C SER A 75 -6.88 3.64 -2.79
N CYS A 76 -5.91 3.81 -3.69
CA CYS A 76 -4.48 3.64 -3.40
C CYS A 76 -3.81 4.91 -2.85
N GLY A 77 -4.57 5.98 -2.65
CA GLY A 77 -4.06 7.22 -2.06
C GLY A 77 -3.87 8.36 -3.04
N TYR A 78 -4.30 8.23 -4.29
CA TYR A 78 -4.27 9.33 -5.24
C TYR A 78 -5.44 10.28 -4.99
N THR A 79 -5.14 11.57 -4.86
CA THR A 79 -6.16 12.61 -4.82
C THR A 79 -6.75 12.80 -6.22
N GLU A 80 -7.91 13.46 -6.30
CA GLU A 80 -8.55 13.75 -7.59
C GLU A 80 -7.58 14.50 -8.53
N ALA A 81 -6.87 15.49 -8.03
CA ALA A 81 -5.88 16.24 -8.81
C ALA A 81 -4.71 15.35 -9.25
N ALA A 82 -4.23 14.46 -8.38
CA ALA A 82 -3.10 13.58 -8.68
C ALA A 82 -3.45 12.48 -9.69
N LEU A 83 -4.73 12.11 -9.79
CA LEU A 83 -5.17 11.10 -10.75
C LEU A 83 -4.90 11.49 -12.21
N GLU A 84 -4.90 12.79 -12.51
CA GLU A 84 -4.66 13.27 -13.87
C GLU A 84 -3.25 12.95 -14.37
N THR A 85 -2.28 12.88 -13.47
CA THR A 85 -0.88 12.62 -13.80
C THR A 85 -0.37 11.30 -13.22
N ALA A 86 -1.27 10.47 -12.68
CA ALA A 86 -0.88 9.20 -12.07
C ALA A 86 -0.26 8.27 -13.12
N THR A 87 0.90 7.71 -12.76
CA THR A 87 1.63 6.77 -13.61
C THR A 87 2.34 5.75 -12.71
N PRO A 88 2.53 4.50 -13.18
CA PRO A 88 3.31 3.51 -12.40
C PRO A 88 4.73 3.99 -12.07
N ASP A 89 5.27 4.92 -12.86
CA ASP A 89 6.60 5.49 -12.60
C ASP A 89 6.65 6.29 -11.31
N ASP A 90 5.51 6.72 -10.76
CA ASP A 90 5.44 7.34 -9.43
C ASP A 90 6.06 6.44 -8.37
N MET A 91 5.93 5.12 -8.53
CA MET A 91 6.45 4.15 -7.58
C MET A 91 7.96 3.95 -7.67
N LEU A 92 8.61 4.46 -8.73
CA LEU A 92 10.07 4.41 -8.86
C LEU A 92 10.78 5.26 -7.79
N ALA A 93 10.07 6.21 -7.18
CA ALA A 93 10.59 6.98 -6.04
C ALA A 93 10.86 6.07 -4.83
N TYR A 94 10.18 4.93 -4.73
CA TYR A 94 10.27 3.99 -3.61
C TYR A 94 10.96 2.68 -3.97
N TYR A 95 10.67 2.15 -5.17
CA TYR A 95 11.12 0.82 -5.58
C TYR A 95 11.58 0.83 -7.03
N SER A 96 12.82 0.38 -7.27
CA SER A 96 13.35 0.26 -8.63
C SER A 96 12.57 -0.79 -9.43
N LEU A 97 12.60 -0.68 -10.77
CA LEU A 97 11.97 -1.68 -11.62
C LEU A 97 12.58 -3.07 -11.41
N ALA A 98 13.89 -3.14 -11.19
CA ALA A 98 14.56 -4.42 -10.92
C ALA A 98 14.02 -5.09 -9.67
N ARG A 99 13.77 -4.34 -8.60
CA ARG A 99 13.20 -4.88 -7.35
C ARG A 99 11.74 -5.31 -7.55
N GLN A 100 10.98 -4.54 -8.32
CA GLN A 100 9.61 -4.94 -8.67
C GLN A 100 9.60 -6.28 -9.40
N GLN A 101 10.46 -6.43 -10.41
CA GLN A 101 10.55 -7.67 -11.19
C GLN A 101 11.03 -8.85 -10.35
N GLN A 102 11.91 -8.61 -9.39
CA GLN A 102 12.45 -9.64 -8.51
C GLN A 102 11.39 -10.17 -7.53
N HIS A 103 10.59 -9.29 -6.94
CA HIS A 103 9.69 -9.64 -5.85
C HIS A 103 8.21 -9.67 -6.25
N GLY A 104 7.83 -8.99 -7.31
CA GLY A 104 6.45 -8.64 -7.56
C GLY A 104 6.00 -7.51 -6.66
N VAL A 105 4.75 -7.10 -6.79
CA VAL A 105 4.15 -6.03 -6.01
C VAL A 105 2.80 -6.47 -5.48
N VAL A 106 2.32 -5.82 -4.43
CA VAL A 106 1.03 -6.14 -3.83
C VAL A 106 0.27 -4.88 -3.47
N GLY A 107 -1.02 -4.89 -3.80
CA GLY A 107 -2.00 -3.96 -3.25
C GLY A 107 -2.71 -4.65 -2.09
N ILE A 108 -2.47 -4.15 -0.88
CA ILE A 108 -3.04 -4.73 0.34
C ILE A 108 -4.32 -3.96 0.66
N GLY A 109 -5.46 -4.61 0.47
CA GLY A 109 -6.75 -4.06 0.88
C GLY A 109 -6.84 -4.03 2.40
N ILE A 110 -7.25 -2.90 2.97
CA ILE A 110 -7.29 -2.71 4.42
C ILE A 110 -8.56 -1.99 4.85
N ALA A 111 -9.01 -2.30 6.07
CA ALA A 111 -10.09 -1.59 6.73
C ALA A 111 -9.65 -1.22 8.14
N LYS A 112 -9.97 0.01 8.55
CA LYS A 112 -9.61 0.48 9.89
C LYS A 112 -10.41 -0.27 10.95
N LEU A 113 -9.76 -0.68 12.01
CA LEU A 113 -10.39 -1.31 13.16
C LEU A 113 -10.92 -0.31 14.16
#